data_9a54c9b055323864f5d7e15c7dccadbb
#
_entry.id   9a54c9b055323864f5d7e15c7dccadbb
#
_cell.length_a   1.000
_cell.length_b   1.000
_cell.length_c   1.000
_cell.angle_alpha   90.00
_cell.angle_beta   90.00
_cell.angle_gamma   90.00
#
_symmetry.space_group_name_H-M   'P 1'
#
loop_
_entity.id
_entity.type
_entity.pdbx_description
1 polymer ?
#
loop_
_entity_poly.entity_id
_entity_poly.type
_entity_poly.pdbx_seq_one_letter_code
_entity_poly.pdbx_strand_id
1 'polypeptide(L)'
;LLLLDEPTNHLDIPSVEWLEDFLKNYNGSYIVISHDRYFLDAVTNRTFEIENTHLTEYKGNYTKYLRLKEENRLAMQRVYDNTQREIKRIEGIIEQQKRFNQERNYVTIASKQKSIDRLQATLEKPEDDPDTIKFQFKASQRGGNDVLEAEELALSFGDHRLFKNVNLDIKRGEKVFLIGPNGCGKTSLLKVLLHIYKQTLSLIHI
;
A
#
# COMPACT_ATOMS: atom_id res chain seq x y z
N LEU A 1 -27.06 -8.90 -2.52
CA LEU A 1 -25.62 -8.79 -2.59
C LEU A 1 -25.26 -7.58 -3.45
N LEU A 2 -24.41 -6.68 -2.93
CA LEU A 2 -23.81 -5.61 -3.71
C LEU A 2 -22.36 -5.98 -4.07
N LEU A 3 -21.92 -5.61 -5.27
CA LEU A 3 -20.54 -5.75 -5.73
C LEU A 3 -20.05 -4.35 -6.09
N LEU A 4 -19.04 -3.86 -5.39
CA LEU A 4 -18.50 -2.51 -5.51
C LEU A 4 -17.02 -2.59 -5.87
N ASP A 5 -16.68 -2.02 -7.02
CA ASP A 5 -15.29 -1.95 -7.50
C ASP A 5 -14.84 -0.49 -7.50
N GLU A 6 -13.85 -0.18 -6.66
CA GLU A 6 -13.30 1.17 -6.45
C GLU A 6 -14.37 2.27 -6.28
N PRO A 7 -15.35 2.09 -5.37
CA PRO A 7 -16.49 3.00 -5.29
C PRO A 7 -16.13 4.41 -4.78
N THR A 8 -14.96 4.57 -4.16
CA THR A 8 -14.47 5.86 -3.67
C THR A 8 -13.78 6.69 -4.76
N ASN A 9 -13.47 6.09 -5.91
CA ASN A 9 -12.80 6.80 -6.99
C ASN A 9 -13.69 7.93 -7.51
N HIS A 10 -13.07 9.11 -7.65
CA HIS A 10 -13.72 10.33 -8.13
C HIS A 10 -14.84 10.91 -7.23
N LEU A 11 -15.05 10.36 -6.04
CA LEU A 11 -15.94 10.95 -5.05
C LEU A 11 -15.23 12.07 -4.28
N ASP A 12 -15.99 13.06 -3.87
CA ASP A 12 -15.54 14.05 -2.89
C ASP A 12 -15.78 13.53 -1.46
N ILE A 13 -15.19 14.20 -0.48
CA ILE A 13 -15.23 13.76 0.92
C ILE A 13 -16.67 13.56 1.41
N PRO A 14 -17.63 14.50 1.20
CA PRO A 14 -19.01 14.30 1.62
C PRO A 14 -19.69 13.07 0.98
N SER A 15 -19.35 12.78 -0.29
CA SER A 15 -19.89 11.62 -1.00
C SER A 15 -19.33 10.31 -0.46
N VAL A 16 -18.04 10.28 -0.06
CA VAL A 16 -17.44 9.11 0.59
C VAL A 16 -18.07 8.89 1.96
N GLU A 17 -18.23 9.92 2.78
CA GLU A 17 -18.88 9.83 4.10
C GLU A 17 -20.32 9.31 3.97
N TRP A 18 -21.05 9.82 3.00
CA TRP A 18 -22.42 9.31 2.71
C TRP A 18 -22.40 7.83 2.34
N LEU A 19 -21.45 7.40 1.48
CA LEU A 19 -21.34 6.00 1.07
C LEU A 19 -20.95 5.09 2.25
N GLU A 20 -20.05 5.53 3.12
CA GLU A 20 -19.73 4.81 4.35
C GLU A 20 -20.95 4.61 5.23
N ASP A 21 -21.71 5.68 5.48
CA ASP A 21 -22.91 5.62 6.31
C ASP A 21 -23.99 4.73 5.68
N PHE A 22 -24.15 4.80 4.37
CA PHE A 22 -25.05 3.91 3.63
C PHE A 22 -24.66 2.44 3.82
N LEU A 23 -23.37 2.10 3.64
CA LEU A 23 -22.89 0.72 3.74
C LEU A 23 -22.93 0.18 5.19
N LYS A 24 -22.64 1.01 6.19
CA LYS A 24 -22.75 0.65 7.61
C LYS A 24 -24.19 0.29 8.00
N ASN A 25 -25.17 0.96 7.40
CA ASN A 25 -26.59 0.74 7.66
C ASN A 25 -27.26 -0.26 6.69
N TYR A 26 -26.51 -0.76 5.71
CA TYR A 26 -27.06 -1.68 4.72
C TYR A 26 -27.28 -3.08 5.30
N ASN A 27 -28.52 -3.54 5.28
CA ASN A 27 -28.92 -4.85 5.85
C ASN A 27 -28.52 -6.06 4.99
N GLY A 28 -28.01 -5.85 3.79
CA GLY A 28 -27.56 -6.92 2.90
C GLY A 28 -26.06 -7.19 3.01
N SER A 29 -25.59 -8.17 2.26
CA SER A 29 -24.15 -8.43 2.12
C SER A 29 -23.57 -7.67 0.94
N TYR A 30 -22.31 -7.28 1.04
CA TYR A 30 -21.57 -6.67 -0.07
C TYR A 30 -20.12 -7.16 -0.11
N ILE A 31 -19.55 -7.05 -1.30
CA ILE A 31 -18.11 -7.21 -1.55
C ILE A 31 -17.62 -5.88 -2.11
N VAL A 32 -16.56 -5.34 -1.53
CA VAL A 32 -15.95 -4.10 -1.98
C VAL A 32 -14.46 -4.33 -2.30
N ILE A 33 -14.02 -3.79 -3.42
CA ILE A 33 -12.62 -3.68 -3.79
C ILE A 33 -12.28 -2.19 -3.72
N SER A 34 -11.25 -1.81 -2.96
CA SER A 34 -10.80 -0.42 -2.87
C SER A 34 -9.33 -0.35 -2.44
N HIS A 35 -8.67 0.73 -2.84
CA HIS A 35 -7.34 1.12 -2.36
C HIS A 35 -7.40 2.11 -1.19
N ASP A 36 -8.58 2.58 -0.82
CA ASP A 36 -8.79 3.48 0.31
C ASP A 36 -8.88 2.69 1.61
N ARG A 37 -7.80 2.72 2.38
CA ARG A 37 -7.65 2.00 3.65
C ARG A 37 -8.64 2.48 4.70
N TYR A 38 -8.92 3.77 4.75
CA TYR A 38 -9.84 4.35 5.74
C TYR A 38 -11.27 3.91 5.46
N PHE A 39 -11.66 3.96 4.20
CA PHE A 39 -12.96 3.46 3.76
C PHE A 39 -13.13 1.97 4.07
N LEU A 40 -12.14 1.13 3.72
CA LEU A 40 -12.19 -0.31 4.02
C LEU A 40 -12.28 -0.57 5.52
N ASP A 41 -11.54 0.16 6.35
CA ASP A 41 -11.61 0.02 7.81
C ASP A 41 -12.96 0.41 8.39
N ALA A 42 -13.62 1.40 7.79
CA ALA A 42 -14.92 1.90 8.23
C ALA A 42 -16.08 0.94 7.90
N VAL A 43 -16.01 0.23 6.76
CA VAL A 43 -17.16 -0.50 6.22
C VAL A 43 -17.00 -2.03 6.23
N THR A 44 -15.80 -2.58 6.39
CA THR A 44 -15.58 -4.04 6.29
C THR A 44 -15.37 -4.71 7.64
N ASN A 45 -15.77 -5.97 7.73
CA ASN A 45 -15.54 -6.84 8.89
C ASN A 45 -14.86 -8.17 8.53
N ARG A 46 -14.63 -8.42 7.24
CA ARG A 46 -13.90 -9.57 6.71
C ARG A 46 -13.05 -9.09 5.51
N THR A 47 -11.85 -9.61 5.40
CA THR A 47 -10.93 -9.30 4.30
C THR A 47 -10.56 -10.59 3.58
N PHE A 48 -10.65 -10.58 2.26
CA PHE A 48 -10.14 -11.64 1.40
C PHE A 48 -8.90 -11.13 0.67
N GLU A 49 -7.84 -11.88 0.75
CA GLU A 49 -6.60 -11.62 0.03
C GLU A 49 -6.41 -12.65 -1.07
N ILE A 50 -6.13 -12.19 -2.27
CA ILE A 50 -5.75 -13.04 -3.39
C ILE A 50 -4.27 -12.83 -3.64
N GLU A 51 -3.47 -13.84 -3.36
CA GLU A 51 -2.02 -13.81 -3.54
C GLU A 51 -1.56 -15.17 -4.07
N ASN A 52 -0.68 -15.21 -5.07
CA ASN A 52 -0.13 -16.43 -5.67
C ASN A 52 -1.20 -17.50 -6.02
N THR A 53 -2.31 -17.07 -6.63
CA THR A 53 -3.46 -17.92 -7.01
C THR A 53 -4.26 -18.49 -5.82
N HIS A 54 -3.92 -18.15 -4.60
CA HIS A 54 -4.64 -18.56 -3.40
C HIS A 54 -5.51 -17.44 -2.86
N LEU A 55 -6.67 -17.81 -2.34
CA LEU A 55 -7.60 -16.93 -1.64
C LEU A 55 -7.51 -17.20 -0.14
N THR A 56 -7.09 -16.23 0.63
CA THR A 56 -7.00 -16.32 2.10
C THR A 56 -8.01 -15.40 2.75
N GLU A 57 -8.73 -15.91 3.75
CA GLU A 57 -9.71 -15.15 4.52
C GLU A 57 -9.12 -14.70 5.85
N TYR A 58 -9.32 -13.42 6.16
CA TYR A 58 -9.00 -12.82 7.46
C TYR A 58 -10.26 -12.24 8.10
N LYS A 59 -10.51 -12.59 9.36
CA LYS A 59 -11.64 -12.04 10.15
C LYS A 59 -11.26 -10.69 10.72
N GLY A 60 -11.79 -9.64 10.15
CA GLY A 60 -11.57 -8.26 10.55
C GLY A 60 -11.52 -7.30 9.37
N ASN A 61 -11.39 -6.02 9.68
CA ASN A 61 -11.19 -4.94 8.74
C ASN A 61 -9.73 -4.91 8.21
N TYR A 62 -9.42 -3.97 7.35
CA TYR A 62 -8.12 -3.86 6.70
C TYR A 62 -6.94 -3.74 7.69
N THR A 63 -7.06 -2.90 8.71
CA THR A 63 -6.02 -2.76 9.75
C THR A 63 -5.77 -4.07 10.50
N LYS A 64 -6.83 -4.80 10.85
CA LYS A 64 -6.70 -6.09 11.51
C LYS A 64 -6.10 -7.15 10.59
N TYR A 65 -6.47 -7.14 9.32
CA TYR A 65 -5.87 -8.00 8.30
C TYR A 65 -4.36 -7.80 8.22
N LEU A 66 -3.88 -6.55 8.10
CA LEU A 66 -2.44 -6.25 8.04
C LEU A 66 -1.68 -6.81 9.25
N ARG A 67 -2.26 -6.65 10.45
CA ARG A 67 -1.65 -7.20 11.66
C ARG A 67 -1.57 -8.73 11.63
N LEU A 68 -2.66 -9.40 11.26
CA LEU A 68 -2.70 -10.86 11.18
C LEU A 68 -1.77 -11.41 10.10
N LYS A 69 -1.68 -10.73 8.95
CA LYS A 69 -0.73 -11.08 7.88
C LYS A 69 0.71 -11.01 8.38
N GLU A 70 1.07 -9.93 9.08
CA GLU A 70 2.42 -9.78 9.63
C GLU A 70 2.72 -10.78 10.74
N GLU A 71 1.77 -11.06 11.64
CA GLU A 71 1.90 -12.11 12.67
C GLU A 71 2.15 -13.49 12.02
N ASN A 72 1.39 -13.84 10.98
CA ASN A 72 1.57 -15.09 10.23
C ASN A 72 2.93 -15.15 9.53
N ARG A 73 3.35 -14.07 8.87
CA ARG A 73 4.65 -13.96 8.21
C ARG A 73 5.80 -14.18 9.19
N LEU A 74 5.74 -13.51 10.35
CA LEU A 74 6.76 -13.69 11.41
C LEU A 74 6.76 -15.11 11.98
N ALA A 75 5.59 -15.74 12.11
CA ALA A 75 5.50 -17.11 12.56
C ALA A 75 6.14 -18.08 11.54
N MET A 76 5.81 -17.91 10.25
CA MET A 76 6.42 -18.70 9.16
C MET A 76 7.93 -18.49 9.10
N GLN A 77 8.42 -17.25 9.23
CA GLN A 77 9.85 -16.96 9.26
C GLN A 77 10.56 -17.67 10.41
N ARG A 78 9.97 -17.67 11.61
CA ARG A 78 10.54 -18.40 12.77
C ARG A 78 10.62 -19.91 12.52
N VAL A 79 9.57 -20.50 11.94
CA VAL A 79 9.56 -21.94 11.59
C VAL A 79 10.66 -22.23 10.56
N TYR A 80 10.73 -21.40 9.52
CA TYR A 80 11.78 -21.52 8.49
C TYR A 80 13.18 -21.47 9.09
N ASP A 81 13.48 -20.45 9.89
CA ASP A 81 14.79 -20.25 10.50
C ASP A 81 15.16 -21.40 11.45
N ASN A 82 14.21 -21.90 12.24
CA ASN A 82 14.42 -23.02 13.14
C ASN A 82 14.69 -24.31 12.34
N THR A 83 13.93 -24.57 11.29
CA THR A 83 14.13 -25.73 10.42
C THR A 83 15.47 -25.66 9.70
N GLN A 84 15.88 -24.50 9.20
CA GLN A 84 17.19 -24.29 8.60
C GLN A 84 18.34 -24.54 9.59
N ARG A 85 18.20 -24.10 10.84
CA ARG A 85 19.19 -24.37 11.89
C ARG A 85 19.29 -25.86 12.18
N GLU A 86 18.18 -26.59 12.24
CA GLU A 86 18.15 -28.00 12.46
C GLU A 86 18.77 -28.79 11.30
N ILE A 87 18.50 -28.39 10.05
CA ILE A 87 19.16 -28.96 8.86
C ILE A 87 20.66 -28.77 8.96
N LYS A 88 21.16 -27.57 9.22
CA LYS A 88 22.60 -27.29 9.39
C LYS A 88 23.22 -28.10 10.52
N ARG A 89 22.50 -28.28 11.63
CA ARG A 89 22.96 -29.11 12.75
C ARG A 89 23.13 -30.57 12.33
N ILE A 90 22.16 -31.12 11.60
CA ILE A 90 22.21 -32.51 11.12
C ILE A 90 23.33 -32.67 10.08
N GLU A 91 23.51 -31.73 9.16
CA GLU A 91 24.60 -31.71 8.18
C GLU A 91 25.96 -31.71 8.88
N GLY A 92 26.16 -30.90 9.91
CA GLY A 92 27.39 -30.90 10.71
C GLY A 92 27.68 -32.26 11.37
N ILE A 93 26.64 -32.94 11.87
CA ILE A 93 26.82 -34.31 12.44
C ILE A 93 27.21 -35.32 11.35
N ILE A 94 26.57 -35.24 10.17
CA ILE A 94 26.90 -36.09 9.02
C ILE A 94 28.36 -35.87 8.61
N GLU A 95 28.82 -34.65 8.53
CA GLU A 95 30.20 -34.31 8.17
C GLU A 95 31.21 -34.84 9.19
N GLN A 96 30.91 -34.70 10.49
CA GLN A 96 31.71 -35.24 11.55
C GLN A 96 31.79 -36.79 11.47
N GLN A 97 30.66 -37.46 11.23
CA GLN A 97 30.61 -38.92 11.10
C GLN A 97 31.38 -39.43 9.87
N LYS A 98 31.35 -38.70 8.76
CA LYS A 98 32.15 -39.01 7.56
C LYS A 98 33.66 -38.95 7.83
N ARG A 99 34.13 -38.01 8.66
CA ARG A 99 35.57 -37.92 9.04
C ARG A 99 36.07 -39.12 9.83
N PHE A 100 35.22 -39.77 10.64
CA PHE A 100 35.59 -40.91 11.45
C PHE A 100 35.55 -42.26 10.72
N ASN A 101 35.15 -42.33 9.46
CA ASN A 101 35.23 -43.42 8.48
C ASN A 101 34.99 -44.85 9.03
N GLN A 102 33.99 -45.06 9.89
CA GLN A 102 33.60 -46.37 10.40
C GLN A 102 32.37 -46.89 9.62
N GLU A 103 32.36 -48.19 9.25
CA GLU A 103 31.25 -48.81 8.50
C GLU A 103 29.89 -48.64 9.17
N ARG A 104 29.80 -48.64 10.51
CA ARG A 104 28.57 -48.35 11.28
C ARG A 104 27.98 -46.97 11.02
N ASN A 105 28.78 -46.03 10.56
CA ASN A 105 28.33 -44.65 10.32
C ASN A 105 27.48 -44.53 9.05
N TYR A 106 27.60 -45.41 8.06
CA TYR A 106 26.84 -45.33 6.82
C TYR A 106 25.33 -45.42 7.04
N VAL A 107 24.84 -46.32 7.88
CA VAL A 107 23.42 -46.47 8.19
C VAL A 107 22.89 -45.22 8.91
N THR A 108 23.66 -44.68 9.84
CA THR A 108 23.30 -43.50 10.60
C THR A 108 23.29 -42.24 9.70
N ILE A 109 24.27 -42.11 8.81
CA ILE A 109 24.34 -41.03 7.82
C ILE A 109 23.13 -41.08 6.88
N ALA A 110 22.78 -42.25 6.34
CA ALA A 110 21.63 -42.42 5.47
C ALA A 110 20.30 -42.04 6.17
N SER A 111 20.15 -42.45 7.44
CA SER A 111 19.00 -42.09 8.27
C SER A 111 18.90 -40.57 8.47
N LYS A 112 20.02 -39.90 8.76
CA LYS A 112 20.08 -38.44 8.94
C LYS A 112 19.83 -37.71 7.64
N GLN A 113 20.35 -38.19 6.52
CA GLN A 113 20.06 -37.62 5.20
C GLN A 113 18.56 -37.67 4.91
N LYS A 114 17.91 -38.80 5.16
CA LYS A 114 16.48 -38.96 5.00
C LYS A 114 15.67 -38.00 5.91
N SER A 115 16.23 -37.65 7.09
CA SER A 115 15.62 -36.63 7.96
C SER A 115 15.72 -35.19 7.37
N ILE A 116 16.89 -34.87 6.78
CA ILE A 116 17.07 -33.60 6.06
C ILE A 116 16.08 -33.50 4.89
N ASP A 117 15.99 -34.55 4.06
CA ASP A 117 15.09 -34.58 2.90
C ASP A 117 13.63 -34.34 3.32
N ARG A 118 13.22 -34.93 4.46
CA ARG A 118 11.86 -34.68 4.99
C ARG A 118 11.68 -33.24 5.46
N LEU A 119 12.64 -32.65 6.17
CA LEU A 119 12.59 -31.27 6.62
C LEU A 119 12.58 -30.32 5.43
N GLN A 120 13.37 -30.59 4.40
CA GLN A 120 13.40 -29.78 3.18
C GLN A 120 12.08 -29.88 2.38
N ALA A 121 11.46 -31.07 2.33
CA ALA A 121 10.19 -31.26 1.65
C ALA A 121 9.01 -30.50 2.29
N THR A 122 9.11 -30.21 3.60
CA THR A 122 8.10 -29.44 4.34
C THR A 122 8.48 -27.98 4.54
N LEU A 123 9.66 -27.56 4.05
CA LEU A 123 10.19 -26.23 4.25
C LEU A 123 9.61 -25.29 3.18
N GLU A 124 8.64 -24.49 3.57
CA GLU A 124 8.16 -23.39 2.77
C GLU A 124 8.97 -22.14 3.08
N LYS A 125 9.61 -21.57 2.04
CA LYS A 125 10.29 -20.28 2.19
C LYS A 125 9.24 -19.20 2.36
N PRO A 126 9.30 -18.40 3.44
CA PRO A 126 8.44 -17.21 3.53
C PRO A 126 8.65 -16.30 2.31
N GLU A 127 7.59 -15.71 1.84
CA GLU A 127 7.67 -14.75 0.75
C GLU A 127 8.53 -13.57 1.16
N ASP A 128 9.41 -13.17 0.26
CA ASP A 128 10.17 -11.94 0.43
C ASP A 128 9.20 -10.75 0.35
N ASP A 129 9.40 -9.73 1.17
CA ASP A 129 8.59 -8.50 1.08
C ASP A 129 8.62 -7.99 -0.37
N PRO A 130 7.45 -7.63 -0.94
CA PRO A 130 7.43 -7.09 -2.29
C PRO A 130 8.36 -5.88 -2.36
N ASP A 131 9.17 -5.85 -3.42
CA ASP A 131 10.09 -4.75 -3.66
C ASP A 131 9.35 -3.41 -3.62
N THR A 132 9.58 -2.63 -2.57
CA THR A 132 9.01 -1.30 -2.48
C THR A 132 9.71 -0.38 -3.47
N ILE A 133 8.96 0.16 -4.42
CA ILE A 133 9.49 1.16 -5.35
C ILE A 133 9.91 2.38 -4.53
N LYS A 134 11.21 2.62 -4.47
CA LYS A 134 11.80 3.81 -3.84
C LYS A 134 12.15 4.79 -4.93
N PHE A 135 11.46 5.93 -4.98
CA PHE A 135 11.86 7.04 -5.83
C PHE A 135 12.12 8.27 -4.97
N GLN A 136 13.05 9.09 -5.43
CA GLN A 136 13.45 10.31 -4.76
C GLN A 136 13.37 11.47 -5.74
N PHE A 137 12.51 12.43 -5.44
CA PHE A 137 12.48 13.70 -6.18
C PHE A 137 13.66 14.56 -5.73
N LYS A 138 14.52 14.94 -6.67
CA LYS A 138 15.59 15.90 -6.42
C LYS A 138 15.29 17.16 -7.23
N ALA A 139 15.29 18.31 -6.56
CA ALA A 139 15.22 19.58 -7.28
C ALA A 139 16.50 19.78 -8.10
N SER A 140 16.36 20.15 -9.37
CA SER A 140 17.49 20.41 -10.27
C SER A 140 18.20 21.72 -9.89
N GLN A 141 17.48 22.68 -9.33
CA GLN A 141 18.00 23.97 -8.86
C GLN A 141 17.40 24.33 -7.51
N ARG A 142 18.15 25.10 -6.72
CA ARG A 142 17.71 25.58 -5.43
C ARG A 142 16.91 26.87 -5.65
N GLY A 143 15.57 26.78 -5.58
CA GLY A 143 14.69 27.93 -5.65
C GLY A 143 14.79 28.86 -4.44
N GLY A 144 14.19 30.05 -4.53
CA GLY A 144 14.04 31.00 -3.44
C GLY A 144 13.16 30.47 -2.27
N ASN A 145 12.86 31.33 -1.33
CA ASN A 145 11.92 31.03 -0.23
C ASN A 145 10.45 31.07 -0.70
N ASP A 146 10.14 32.00 -1.59
CA ASP A 146 8.82 32.14 -2.18
C ASP A 146 8.77 31.22 -3.41
N VAL A 147 7.88 30.23 -3.38
CA VAL A 147 7.82 29.18 -4.41
C VAL A 147 6.69 29.45 -5.38
N LEU A 148 5.57 29.95 -4.88
CA LEU A 148 4.41 30.32 -5.68
C LEU A 148 3.72 31.52 -5.04
N GLU A 149 3.60 32.59 -5.78
CA GLU A 149 2.76 33.73 -5.44
C GLU A 149 1.78 33.96 -6.56
N ALA A 150 0.50 34.03 -6.22
CA ALA A 150 -0.57 34.25 -7.16
C ALA A 150 -1.58 35.20 -6.56
N GLU A 151 -1.84 36.27 -7.27
CA GLU A 151 -2.79 37.33 -6.84
C GLU A 151 -3.98 37.42 -7.79
N GLU A 152 -5.16 37.59 -7.20
CA GLU A 152 -6.42 37.82 -7.89
C GLU A 152 -6.73 36.83 -9.03
N LEU A 153 -6.31 35.56 -8.86
CA LEU A 153 -6.59 34.51 -9.83
C LEU A 153 -8.08 34.39 -10.08
N ALA A 154 -8.47 34.41 -11.35
CA ALA A 154 -9.81 34.16 -11.80
C ALA A 154 -9.82 33.27 -13.04
N LEU A 155 -10.77 32.35 -13.10
CA LEU A 155 -11.00 31.51 -14.26
C LEU A 155 -12.49 31.40 -14.57
N SER A 156 -12.81 31.60 -15.84
CA SER A 156 -14.16 31.42 -16.39
C SER A 156 -14.08 30.65 -17.71
N PHE A 157 -15.07 29.82 -17.99
CA PHE A 157 -15.27 29.18 -19.27
C PHE A 157 -16.62 29.72 -19.88
N GLY A 158 -16.50 30.62 -20.85
CA GLY A 158 -17.66 31.37 -21.32
C GLY A 158 -18.32 32.13 -20.17
N ASP A 159 -19.59 31.92 -19.96
CA ASP A 159 -20.38 32.60 -18.90
C ASP A 159 -20.24 31.88 -17.53
N HIS A 160 -19.63 30.70 -17.50
CA HIS A 160 -19.48 29.94 -16.27
C HIS A 160 -18.18 30.29 -15.55
N ARG A 161 -18.31 31.02 -14.43
CA ARG A 161 -17.18 31.39 -13.57
C ARG A 161 -16.90 30.29 -12.58
N LEU A 162 -15.68 29.71 -12.61
CA LEU A 162 -15.25 28.71 -11.66
C LEU A 162 -14.77 29.32 -10.35
N PHE A 163 -13.87 30.30 -10.42
CA PHE A 163 -13.36 31.00 -9.24
C PHE A 163 -12.94 32.44 -9.60
N LYS A 164 -12.84 33.26 -8.58
CA LYS A 164 -12.37 34.66 -8.67
C LYS A 164 -11.65 35.06 -7.39
N ASN A 165 -10.73 36.00 -7.50
CA ASN A 165 -10.00 36.61 -6.40
C ASN A 165 -9.30 35.55 -5.49
N VAL A 166 -8.75 34.53 -6.11
CA VAL A 166 -7.99 33.52 -5.38
C VAL A 166 -6.55 34.01 -5.23
N ASN A 167 -6.12 34.17 -3.99
CA ASN A 167 -4.76 34.55 -3.63
C ASN A 167 -4.08 33.34 -3.00
N LEU A 168 -2.87 33.02 -3.45
CA LEU A 168 -2.06 31.92 -2.96
C LEU A 168 -0.65 32.45 -2.72
N ASP A 169 -0.12 32.18 -1.55
CA ASP A 169 1.29 32.39 -1.20
C ASP A 169 1.81 31.09 -0.60
N ILE A 170 2.73 30.42 -1.33
CA ILE A 170 3.30 29.13 -0.91
C ILE A 170 4.80 29.27 -0.80
N LYS A 171 5.30 29.01 0.40
CA LYS A 171 6.71 29.11 0.74
C LYS A 171 7.40 27.76 0.70
N ARG A 172 8.69 27.80 0.59
CA ARG A 172 9.53 26.61 0.54
C ARG A 172 9.32 25.71 1.75
N GLY A 173 9.03 24.42 1.48
CA GLY A 173 8.81 23.40 2.50
C GLY A 173 7.38 23.29 2.98
N GLU A 174 6.49 24.17 2.57
CA GLU A 174 5.06 24.03 2.83
C GLU A 174 4.45 22.86 2.05
N LYS A 175 3.48 22.22 2.68
CA LYS A 175 2.69 21.13 2.09
C LYS A 175 1.23 21.55 2.14
N VAL A 176 0.70 21.90 0.97
CA VAL A 176 -0.66 22.45 0.84
C VAL A 176 -1.60 21.37 0.32
N PHE A 177 -2.75 21.24 0.95
CA PHE A 177 -3.83 20.37 0.53
C PHE A 177 -5.02 21.17 0.03
N LEU A 178 -5.46 20.89 -1.21
CA LEU A 178 -6.58 21.57 -1.84
C LEU A 178 -7.83 20.69 -1.76
N ILE A 179 -8.85 21.13 -1.03
CA ILE A 179 -10.12 20.42 -0.87
C ILE A 179 -11.30 21.22 -1.44
N GLY A 180 -12.37 20.52 -1.74
CA GLY A 180 -13.63 21.10 -2.21
C GLY A 180 -14.48 20.08 -2.97
N PRO A 181 -15.76 20.38 -3.21
CA PRO A 181 -16.67 19.50 -3.92
C PRO A 181 -16.20 19.18 -5.34
N ASN A 182 -16.75 18.13 -5.93
CA ASN A 182 -16.50 17.81 -7.33
C ASN A 182 -17.02 18.94 -8.24
N GLY A 183 -16.25 19.28 -9.27
CA GLY A 183 -16.62 20.38 -10.19
C GLY A 183 -16.29 21.79 -9.71
N CYS A 184 -15.84 22.02 -8.46
CA CYS A 184 -15.54 23.36 -7.95
C CYS A 184 -14.29 24.03 -8.57
N GLY A 185 -13.55 23.34 -9.44
CA GLY A 185 -12.41 23.92 -10.16
C GLY A 185 -11.02 23.58 -9.63
N LYS A 186 -10.86 22.61 -8.71
CA LYS A 186 -9.54 22.19 -8.15
C LYS A 186 -8.50 21.87 -9.23
N THR A 187 -8.86 20.99 -10.15
CA THR A 187 -7.99 20.61 -11.27
C THR A 187 -7.75 21.78 -12.22
N SER A 188 -8.74 22.64 -12.39
CA SER A 188 -8.61 23.84 -13.23
C SER A 188 -7.65 24.84 -12.61
N LEU A 189 -7.67 25.00 -11.28
CA LEU A 189 -6.69 25.83 -10.56
C LEU A 189 -5.26 25.31 -10.78
N LEU A 190 -5.02 24.01 -10.61
CA LEU A 190 -3.70 23.42 -10.89
C LEU A 190 -3.26 23.64 -12.34
N LYS A 191 -4.19 23.51 -13.31
CA LYS A 191 -3.89 23.75 -14.72
C LYS A 191 -3.57 25.21 -15.03
N VAL A 192 -4.15 26.17 -14.31
CA VAL A 192 -3.80 27.58 -14.38
C VAL A 192 -2.39 27.81 -13.83
N LEU A 193 -2.08 27.26 -12.64
CA LEU A 193 -0.76 27.37 -12.03
C LEU A 193 0.35 26.74 -12.88
N LEU A 194 0.03 25.68 -13.62
CA LEU A 194 0.94 25.05 -14.59
C LEU A 194 0.98 25.76 -15.96
N HIS A 195 0.33 26.91 -16.10
CA HIS A 195 0.21 27.66 -17.36
C HIS A 195 -0.43 26.88 -18.52
N ILE A 196 -1.16 25.79 -18.24
CA ILE A 196 -1.90 25.01 -19.25
C ILE A 196 -3.16 25.76 -19.67
N TYR A 197 -3.83 26.41 -18.72
CA TYR A 197 -4.97 27.28 -19.00
C TYR A 197 -4.56 28.75 -18.87
N LYS A 198 -5.00 29.57 -19.83
CA LYS A 198 -4.86 31.03 -19.70
C LYS A 198 -5.86 31.52 -18.67
N GLN A 199 -5.37 32.24 -17.68
CA GLN A 199 -6.19 32.93 -16.69
C GLN A 199 -6.96 34.06 -17.32
N THR A 200 -8.12 34.39 -16.75
CA THR A 200 -8.92 35.54 -17.20
C THR A 200 -8.37 36.84 -16.63
N LEU A 201 -7.81 36.80 -15.42
CA LEU A 201 -7.14 37.91 -14.71
C LEU A 201 -6.16 37.31 -13.72
N SER A 202 -4.88 37.71 -13.68
CA SER A 202 -3.99 37.48 -12.53
C SER A 202 -2.53 37.89 -12.75
N LEU A 203 -1.78 37.99 -11.65
CA LEU A 203 -0.33 37.91 -11.58
C LEU A 203 0.05 36.56 -10.97
N ILE A 204 0.94 35.78 -11.62
CA ILE A 204 1.50 34.55 -11.10
C ILE A 204 3.01 34.68 -11.18
N HIS A 205 3.70 34.54 -10.03
CA HIS A 205 5.14 34.36 -9.94
C HIS A 205 5.45 32.95 -9.43
N ILE A 206 6.28 32.22 -10.14
CA ILE A 206 6.76 30.87 -9.78
C ILE A 206 8.28 30.87 -9.81
#